data_0b74c38eda93939fcebef670f397967b
#
_entry.id   0b74c38eda93939fcebef670f397967b
#
_cell.length_a   1.000
_cell.length_b   1.000
_cell.length_c   1.000
_cell.angle_alpha   90.00
_cell.angle_beta   90.00
_cell.angle_gamma   90.00
#
_symmetry.space_group_name_H-M   'P 1'
#
loop_
_entity.id
_entity.type
_entity.pdbx_description
1 polymer ?
#
loop_
_entity_poly.entity_id
_entity_poly.type
_entity_poly.pdbx_seq_one_letter_code
_entity_poly.pdbx_strand_id
1 'polypeptide(L)'
;MNTSHPENRRTVVPVLIIAVWSVSYLVLGLVWALGGPGYPFDAGRAGAGNTLLDPLPAAVGGSVLAVSALVAGVVAVLAAKDRLNRVTAVVAVVAGVGLAVLLPDVRIMMTAGYLPVMLAAALAGQAEFSMIASMLTWPSVNLLILTAAGVSLMALGTRALLGGRGRSGSVDGALRPPGSVDGALRIGWYATAVAVAVPVFYAVTRFGWLLGVPVGISDEFLAYIAEITPIGAGLGGVALLGAVLTVGLVRPWGEIWPRWLPFLGGRPIPARLPAYSALAVSFPITSAGLMYVRRKLSGERLGPDGAEDELGAWLPEMLWPLWGAALAVAALAYLVRRRHLARGR
;
A
#
# COMPACT_ATOMS: atom_id res chain seq x y z
N MET A 1 13.45 -37.95 -8.39
CA MET A 1 12.55 -36.90 -8.89
C MET A 1 11.97 -36.19 -7.68
N ASN A 2 12.47 -34.98 -7.38
CA ASN A 2 12.19 -34.26 -6.14
C ASN A 2 10.93 -33.38 -6.36
N THR A 3 9.76 -33.89 -5.99
CA THR A 3 8.51 -33.12 -6.00
C THR A 3 8.54 -32.15 -4.82
N SER A 4 9.12 -30.98 -5.02
CA SER A 4 9.06 -29.89 -4.05
C SER A 4 7.61 -29.50 -3.82
N HIS A 5 7.08 -29.78 -2.61
CA HIS A 5 5.73 -29.45 -2.19
C HIS A 5 5.44 -27.94 -2.44
N PRO A 6 4.27 -27.57 -2.97
CA PRO A 6 3.91 -26.18 -3.26
C PRO A 6 3.86 -25.27 -2.02
N GLU A 7 3.80 -25.81 -0.82
CA GLU A 7 3.89 -25.07 0.45
C GLU A 7 5.28 -24.48 0.69
N ASN A 8 6.34 -25.16 0.27
CA ASN A 8 7.72 -24.70 0.46
C ASN A 8 8.00 -23.42 -0.37
N ARG A 9 7.45 -23.31 -1.58
CA ARG A 9 7.60 -22.09 -2.42
C ARG A 9 6.96 -20.84 -1.83
N ARG A 10 5.89 -20.97 -1.02
CA ARG A 10 5.17 -19.81 -0.46
C ARG A 10 5.92 -19.11 0.68
N THR A 11 6.84 -19.80 1.33
CA THR A 11 7.68 -19.25 2.38
C THR A 11 9.03 -18.80 1.85
N VAL A 12 9.53 -19.44 0.80
CA VAL A 12 10.88 -19.17 0.23
C VAL A 12 10.97 -17.73 -0.29
N VAL A 13 10.01 -17.25 -1.07
CA VAL A 13 10.08 -15.90 -1.67
C VAL A 13 10.13 -14.79 -0.61
N PRO A 14 9.24 -14.72 0.38
CA PRO A 14 9.33 -13.70 1.44
C PRO A 14 10.66 -13.82 2.23
N VAL A 15 11.11 -15.03 2.54
CA VAL A 15 12.38 -15.23 3.27
C VAL A 15 13.57 -14.70 2.46
N LEU A 16 13.62 -14.97 1.15
CA LEU A 16 14.68 -14.45 0.29
C LEU A 16 14.67 -12.93 0.20
N ILE A 17 13.49 -12.32 0.01
CA ILE A 17 13.36 -10.85 -0.04
C ILE A 17 13.90 -10.25 1.26
N ILE A 18 13.49 -10.78 2.41
CA ILE A 18 13.92 -10.27 3.72
C ILE A 18 15.42 -10.50 3.93
N ALA A 19 15.95 -11.68 3.56
CA ALA A 19 17.36 -11.99 3.74
C ALA A 19 18.26 -11.06 2.90
N VAL A 20 17.92 -10.86 1.62
CA VAL A 20 18.65 -9.91 0.75
C VAL A 20 18.55 -8.51 1.29
N TRP A 21 17.35 -8.07 1.65
CA TRP A 21 17.13 -6.74 2.22
C TRP A 21 17.92 -6.55 3.53
N SER A 22 17.89 -7.52 4.45
CA SER A 22 18.58 -7.45 5.72
C SER A 22 20.09 -7.31 5.56
N VAL A 23 20.71 -8.09 4.70
CA VAL A 23 22.15 -7.98 4.45
C VAL A 23 22.47 -6.61 3.83
N SER A 24 21.75 -6.20 2.81
CA SER A 24 21.99 -4.93 2.12
C SER A 24 21.80 -3.72 3.04
N TYR A 25 20.69 -3.69 3.78
CA TYR A 25 20.38 -2.54 4.65
C TYR A 25 21.10 -2.55 5.99
N LEU A 26 21.60 -3.69 6.44
CA LEU A 26 22.55 -3.71 7.55
C LEU A 26 23.86 -3.01 7.15
N VAL A 27 24.40 -3.33 5.97
CA VAL A 27 25.61 -2.70 5.46
C VAL A 27 25.38 -1.21 5.16
N LEU A 28 24.36 -0.89 4.37
CA LEU A 28 24.04 0.50 4.01
C LEU A 28 23.72 1.34 5.25
N GLY A 29 22.92 0.81 6.17
CA GLY A 29 22.55 1.48 7.41
C GLY A 29 23.77 1.78 8.30
N LEU A 30 24.72 0.85 8.39
CA LEU A 30 25.98 1.10 9.10
C LEU A 30 26.85 2.16 8.38
N VAL A 31 26.93 2.09 7.05
CA VAL A 31 27.64 3.11 6.26
C VAL A 31 27.06 4.49 6.51
N TRP A 32 25.73 4.63 6.48
CA TRP A 32 25.06 5.91 6.76
C TRP A 32 25.18 6.34 8.22
N ALA A 33 25.12 5.38 9.16
CA ALA A 33 25.31 5.66 10.57
C ALA A 33 26.72 6.23 10.89
N LEU A 34 27.72 5.82 10.11
CA LEU A 34 29.10 6.28 10.23
C LEU A 34 29.39 7.53 9.38
N GLY A 35 28.38 8.17 8.80
CA GLY A 35 28.53 9.39 8.01
C GLY A 35 28.87 9.15 6.53
N GLY A 36 28.74 7.92 6.04
CA GLY A 36 28.94 7.61 4.63
C GLY A 36 27.87 8.23 3.71
N PRO A 37 28.18 8.40 2.41
CA PRO A 37 27.29 9.06 1.47
C PRO A 37 26.07 8.24 1.09
N GLY A 38 25.06 8.91 0.50
CA GLY A 38 23.94 8.22 -0.16
C GLY A 38 22.74 7.92 0.73
N TYR A 39 22.66 8.46 1.95
CA TYR A 39 21.47 8.37 2.76
C TYR A 39 20.25 8.93 2.00
N PRO A 40 19.16 8.14 1.82
CA PRO A 40 18.08 8.55 0.93
C PRO A 40 17.11 9.58 1.52
N PHE A 41 17.09 9.74 2.85
CA PHE A 41 16.11 10.54 3.59
C PHE A 41 16.73 11.78 4.23
N ASP A 42 17.57 12.50 3.48
CA ASP A 42 18.21 13.72 3.95
C ASP A 42 17.26 14.93 3.82
N ALA A 43 17.03 15.65 4.89
CA ALA A 43 16.18 16.84 4.95
C ALA A 43 16.58 17.98 4.00
N GLY A 44 17.85 18.01 3.55
CA GLY A 44 18.33 18.98 2.57
C GLY A 44 17.97 18.68 1.12
N ARG A 45 17.34 17.55 0.81
CA ARG A 45 16.97 17.18 -0.55
C ARG A 45 15.59 17.67 -0.93
N ALA A 46 15.40 18.06 -2.19
CA ALA A 46 14.11 18.41 -2.74
C ALA A 46 13.12 17.24 -2.56
N GLY A 47 11.96 17.52 -1.96
CA GLY A 47 10.96 16.51 -1.60
C GLY A 47 11.18 15.82 -0.24
N ALA A 48 12.14 16.27 0.56
CA ALA A 48 12.29 15.86 1.95
C ALA A 48 11.10 16.32 2.81
N GLY A 49 10.92 15.68 3.97
CA GLY A 49 9.89 16.04 4.95
C GLY A 49 8.64 15.17 4.92
N ASN A 50 8.57 14.16 4.06
CA ASN A 50 7.38 13.31 3.92
C ASN A 50 7.46 12.01 4.73
N THR A 51 8.65 11.46 5.03
CA THR A 51 8.81 10.25 5.84
C THR A 51 9.13 10.56 7.30
N LEU A 52 9.03 9.57 8.18
CA LEU A 52 9.50 9.66 9.57
C LEU A 52 11.03 9.73 9.67
N LEU A 53 11.75 9.38 8.61
CA LEU A 53 13.21 9.40 8.58
C LEU A 53 13.80 10.71 8.08
N ASP A 54 13.03 11.49 7.31
CA ASP A 54 13.51 12.75 6.71
C ASP A 54 14.01 13.79 7.75
N PRO A 55 13.37 13.97 8.94
CA PRO A 55 13.86 14.92 9.93
C PRO A 55 15.06 14.39 10.74
N LEU A 56 15.45 13.12 10.54
CA LEU A 56 16.53 12.50 11.31
C LEU A 56 17.88 12.69 10.60
N PRO A 57 18.95 13.01 11.35
CA PRO A 57 20.29 12.96 10.81
C PRO A 57 20.61 11.58 10.24
N ALA A 58 21.43 11.52 9.18
CA ALA A 58 21.81 10.29 8.52
C ALA A 58 22.35 9.22 9.49
N ALA A 59 23.08 9.64 10.51
CA ALA A 59 23.60 8.76 11.56
C ALA A 59 22.47 8.05 12.33
N VAL A 60 21.41 8.78 12.67
CA VAL A 60 20.27 8.23 13.42
C VAL A 60 19.39 7.38 12.47
N GLY A 61 19.02 7.91 11.32
CA GLY A 61 18.19 7.19 10.34
C GLY A 61 18.88 5.93 9.81
N GLY A 62 20.19 5.99 9.56
CA GLY A 62 21.02 4.84 9.19
C GLY A 62 21.02 3.78 10.29
N SER A 63 21.17 4.17 11.55
CA SER A 63 21.12 3.26 12.69
C SER A 63 19.77 2.58 12.83
N VAL A 64 18.66 3.32 12.65
CA VAL A 64 17.29 2.76 12.67
C VAL A 64 17.12 1.71 11.58
N LEU A 65 17.59 1.99 10.37
CA LEU A 65 17.54 1.05 9.26
C LEU A 65 18.43 -0.19 9.50
N ALA A 66 19.64 -0.02 10.05
CA ALA A 66 20.51 -1.14 10.38
C ALA A 66 19.91 -2.05 11.45
N VAL A 67 19.34 -1.49 12.53
CA VAL A 67 18.64 -2.27 13.56
C VAL A 67 17.42 -2.98 13.00
N SER A 68 16.63 -2.30 12.18
CA SER A 68 15.47 -2.91 11.50
C SER A 68 15.89 -4.08 10.61
N ALA A 69 17.00 -3.92 9.89
CA ALA A 69 17.56 -4.95 9.03
C ALA A 69 18.06 -6.17 9.84
N LEU A 70 18.71 -5.93 10.98
CA LEU A 70 19.15 -7.00 11.89
C LEU A 70 17.94 -7.80 12.43
N VAL A 71 16.91 -7.11 12.92
CA VAL A 71 15.67 -7.75 13.39
C VAL A 71 15.03 -8.59 12.28
N ALA A 72 14.92 -8.03 11.09
CA ALA A 72 14.35 -8.73 9.93
C ALA A 72 15.19 -9.97 9.54
N GLY A 73 16.51 -9.86 9.60
CA GLY A 73 17.42 -10.99 9.35
C GLY A 73 17.23 -12.14 10.33
N VAL A 74 17.08 -11.82 11.62
CA VAL A 74 16.75 -12.82 12.65
C VAL A 74 15.42 -13.50 12.34
N VAL A 75 14.38 -12.72 11.98
CA VAL A 75 13.08 -13.27 11.57
C VAL A 75 13.21 -14.18 10.36
N ALA A 76 13.98 -13.79 9.34
CA ALA A 76 14.21 -14.61 8.15
C ALA A 76 14.89 -15.94 8.47
N VAL A 77 15.93 -15.94 9.32
CA VAL A 77 16.61 -17.15 9.77
C VAL A 77 15.68 -18.07 10.58
N LEU A 78 14.89 -17.51 11.50
CA LEU A 78 13.94 -18.29 12.29
C LEU A 78 12.82 -18.86 11.39
N ALA A 79 12.36 -18.10 10.40
CA ALA A 79 11.37 -18.56 9.43
C ALA A 79 11.90 -19.69 8.55
N ALA A 80 13.14 -19.58 8.08
CA ALA A 80 13.79 -20.60 7.28
C ALA A 80 14.01 -21.93 8.03
N LYS A 81 14.11 -21.87 9.36
CA LYS A 81 14.25 -23.03 10.26
C LYS A 81 12.95 -23.50 10.89
N ASP A 82 11.80 -22.97 10.45
CA ASP A 82 10.46 -23.23 11.03
C ASP A 82 10.41 -23.02 12.57
N ARG A 83 11.17 -22.04 13.08
CA ARG A 83 11.30 -21.72 14.51
C ARG A 83 10.63 -20.40 14.93
N LEU A 84 9.77 -19.84 14.09
CA LEU A 84 9.00 -18.65 14.48
C LEU A 84 8.02 -18.98 15.61
N ASN A 85 8.26 -18.41 16.78
CA ASN A 85 7.33 -18.45 17.89
C ASN A 85 6.36 -17.25 17.84
N ARG A 86 5.40 -17.19 18.76
CA ARG A 86 4.38 -16.13 18.80
C ARG A 86 4.99 -14.73 18.96
N VAL A 87 6.05 -14.58 19.78
CA VAL A 87 6.71 -13.30 20.03
C VAL A 87 7.41 -12.82 18.77
N THR A 88 8.26 -13.67 18.16
CA THR A 88 8.98 -13.33 16.94
C THR A 88 8.03 -13.08 15.76
N ALA A 89 6.90 -13.76 15.72
CA ALA A 89 5.86 -13.52 14.72
C ALA A 89 5.17 -12.14 14.91
N VAL A 90 4.89 -11.75 16.15
CA VAL A 90 4.39 -10.39 16.46
C VAL A 90 5.43 -9.33 16.10
N VAL A 91 6.69 -9.53 16.46
CA VAL A 91 7.79 -8.63 16.08
C VAL A 91 7.87 -8.48 14.56
N ALA A 92 7.76 -9.59 13.82
CA ALA A 92 7.75 -9.54 12.36
C ALA A 92 6.59 -8.72 11.79
N VAL A 93 5.37 -8.86 12.36
CA VAL A 93 4.21 -8.04 11.92
C VAL A 93 4.42 -6.57 12.25
N VAL A 94 4.85 -6.25 13.47
CA VAL A 94 5.07 -4.85 13.91
C VAL A 94 6.17 -4.17 13.09
N ALA A 95 7.31 -4.83 12.92
CA ALA A 95 8.39 -4.33 12.07
C ALA A 95 7.94 -4.18 10.61
N GLY A 96 7.16 -5.15 10.11
CA GLY A 96 6.59 -5.09 8.77
C GLY A 96 5.63 -3.91 8.58
N VAL A 97 4.76 -3.63 9.55
CA VAL A 97 3.89 -2.43 9.54
C VAL A 97 4.74 -1.16 9.55
N GLY A 98 5.78 -1.10 10.39
CA GLY A 98 6.73 0.02 10.40
C GLY A 98 7.31 0.30 9.02
N LEU A 99 7.87 -0.71 8.37
CA LEU A 99 8.53 -0.59 7.08
C LEU A 99 7.56 -0.38 5.89
N ALA A 100 6.37 -0.99 5.91
CA ALA A 100 5.44 -0.97 4.77
C ALA A 100 4.37 0.11 4.86
N VAL A 101 4.07 0.64 6.06
CA VAL A 101 2.94 1.54 6.28
C VAL A 101 3.37 2.87 6.93
N LEU A 102 4.23 2.81 7.96
CA LEU A 102 4.57 4.03 8.72
C LEU A 102 5.69 4.84 8.08
N LEU A 103 6.73 4.17 7.54
CA LEU A 103 7.86 4.85 6.90
C LEU A 103 7.54 5.39 5.50
N PRO A 104 6.86 4.64 4.60
CA PRO A 104 6.54 5.15 3.29
C PRO A 104 5.62 6.38 3.34
N ASP A 105 5.55 7.10 2.23
CA ASP A 105 4.77 8.33 2.07
C ASP A 105 4.04 8.35 0.71
N VAL A 106 3.53 9.51 0.34
CA VAL A 106 2.80 9.75 -0.91
C VAL A 106 3.61 9.40 -2.17
N ARG A 107 4.94 9.40 -2.12
CA ARG A 107 5.81 9.09 -3.27
C ARG A 107 5.55 7.71 -3.86
N ILE A 108 5.28 6.69 -3.01
CA ILE A 108 4.93 5.34 -3.52
C ILE A 108 3.61 5.38 -4.28
N MET A 109 2.60 6.06 -3.75
CA MET A 109 1.30 6.18 -4.40
C MET A 109 1.41 6.96 -5.72
N MET A 110 2.16 8.07 -5.72
CA MET A 110 2.42 8.84 -6.93
C MET A 110 3.16 8.00 -7.98
N THR A 111 4.23 7.31 -7.59
CA THR A 111 4.98 6.44 -8.51
C THR A 111 4.08 5.33 -9.06
N ALA A 112 3.32 4.65 -8.22
CA ALA A 112 2.42 3.57 -8.65
C ALA A 112 1.28 4.05 -9.56
N GLY A 113 0.75 5.27 -9.31
CA GLY A 113 -0.34 5.85 -10.08
C GLY A 113 0.12 6.44 -11.42
N TYR A 114 1.21 7.20 -11.41
CA TYR A 114 1.67 7.92 -12.61
C TYR A 114 2.59 7.08 -13.51
N LEU A 115 3.38 6.15 -12.96
CA LEU A 115 4.34 5.37 -13.75
C LEU A 115 3.70 4.63 -14.93
N PRO A 116 2.56 3.92 -14.78
CA PRO A 116 1.89 3.27 -15.92
C PRO A 116 1.42 4.26 -16.98
N VAL A 117 0.91 5.41 -16.57
CA VAL A 117 0.41 6.46 -17.47
C VAL A 117 1.56 7.10 -18.23
N MET A 118 2.65 7.43 -17.54
CA MET A 118 3.85 8.01 -18.16
C MET A 118 4.52 7.02 -19.10
N LEU A 119 4.56 5.74 -18.73
CA LEU A 119 5.09 4.68 -19.61
C LEU A 119 4.27 4.56 -20.89
N ALA A 120 2.94 4.54 -20.78
CA ALA A 120 2.05 4.49 -21.93
C ALA A 120 2.22 5.74 -22.83
N ALA A 121 2.32 6.93 -22.25
CA ALA A 121 2.56 8.18 -22.97
C ALA A 121 3.94 8.19 -23.66
N ALA A 122 4.98 7.68 -23.01
CA ALA A 122 6.32 7.58 -23.61
C ALA A 122 6.35 6.58 -24.76
N LEU A 123 5.68 5.44 -24.63
CA LEU A 123 5.56 4.47 -25.72
C LEU A 123 4.73 4.99 -26.90
N ALA A 124 3.80 5.91 -26.66
CA ALA A 124 3.04 6.63 -27.68
C ALA A 124 3.79 7.83 -28.28
N GLY A 125 5.02 8.12 -27.83
CA GLY A 125 5.80 9.29 -28.27
C GLY A 125 5.28 10.63 -27.74
N GLN A 126 4.43 10.63 -26.72
CA GLN A 126 3.81 11.83 -26.13
C GLN A 126 4.53 12.33 -24.86
N ALA A 127 5.47 11.55 -24.34
CA ALA A 127 6.26 11.91 -23.18
C ALA A 127 7.70 11.40 -23.32
N GLU A 128 8.63 12.07 -22.67
CA GLU A 128 10.03 11.65 -22.66
C GLU A 128 10.29 10.62 -21.54
N PHE A 129 11.16 9.64 -21.82
CA PHE A 129 11.60 8.67 -20.79
C PHE A 129 12.34 9.33 -19.61
N SER A 130 12.90 10.52 -19.80
CA SER A 130 13.48 11.36 -18.74
C SER A 130 12.48 11.68 -17.63
N MET A 131 11.18 11.86 -17.96
CA MET A 131 10.12 12.08 -16.98
C MET A 131 9.90 10.86 -16.10
N ILE A 132 10.00 9.64 -16.64
CA ILE A 132 9.92 8.41 -15.87
C ILE A 132 11.10 8.31 -14.89
N ALA A 133 12.31 8.63 -15.37
CA ALA A 133 13.50 8.62 -14.54
C ALA A 133 13.40 9.61 -13.35
N SER A 134 12.77 10.78 -13.56
CA SER A 134 12.56 11.77 -12.49
C SER A 134 11.62 11.30 -11.38
N MET A 135 10.76 10.32 -11.64
CA MET A 135 9.88 9.70 -10.63
C MET A 135 10.59 8.60 -9.84
N LEU A 136 11.55 7.90 -10.44
CA LEU A 136 12.32 6.83 -9.84
C LEU A 136 13.58 7.36 -9.13
N THR A 137 13.40 8.36 -8.26
CA THR A 137 14.48 8.91 -7.45
C THR A 137 14.99 7.88 -6.44
N TRP A 138 16.25 8.05 -5.98
CA TRP A 138 16.83 7.18 -4.98
C TRP A 138 15.97 7.05 -3.70
N PRO A 139 15.39 8.12 -3.13
CA PRO A 139 14.41 8.00 -2.05
C PRO A 139 13.18 7.15 -2.41
N SER A 140 12.57 7.37 -3.58
CA SER A 140 11.39 6.61 -4.02
C SER A 140 11.68 5.12 -4.16
N VAL A 141 12.83 4.77 -4.74
CA VAL A 141 13.28 3.38 -4.88
C VAL A 141 13.48 2.74 -3.50
N ASN A 142 14.11 3.46 -2.55
CA ASN A 142 14.27 2.96 -1.19
C ASN A 142 12.92 2.69 -0.51
N LEU A 143 11.94 3.59 -0.65
CA LEU A 143 10.61 3.37 -0.08
C LEU A 143 9.91 2.13 -0.66
N LEU A 144 10.05 1.87 -1.96
CA LEU A 144 9.54 0.63 -2.58
C LEU A 144 10.22 -0.62 -2.00
N ILE A 145 11.53 -0.56 -1.82
CA ILE A 145 12.32 -1.67 -1.22
C ILE A 145 11.90 -1.89 0.24
N LEU A 146 11.75 -0.83 1.04
CA LEU A 146 11.26 -0.90 2.43
C LEU A 146 9.86 -1.51 2.50
N THR A 147 8.97 -1.08 1.61
CA THR A 147 7.61 -1.61 1.51
C THR A 147 7.60 -3.10 1.18
N ALA A 148 8.41 -3.54 0.22
CA ALA A 148 8.51 -4.95 -0.15
C ALA A 148 9.04 -5.82 1.01
N ALA A 149 10.05 -5.34 1.75
CA ALA A 149 10.56 -6.01 2.94
C ALA A 149 9.50 -6.06 4.05
N GLY A 150 8.81 -4.95 4.31
CA GLY A 150 7.76 -4.86 5.31
C GLY A 150 6.57 -5.78 5.02
N VAL A 151 6.07 -5.81 3.78
CA VAL A 151 5.01 -6.74 3.35
C VAL A 151 5.45 -8.19 3.50
N SER A 152 6.71 -8.51 3.20
CA SER A 152 7.26 -9.85 3.37
C SER A 152 7.33 -10.26 4.84
N LEU A 153 7.75 -9.36 5.74
CA LEU A 153 7.73 -9.58 7.19
C LEU A 153 6.32 -9.80 7.73
N MET A 154 5.37 -8.96 7.32
CA MET A 154 3.96 -9.12 7.69
C MET A 154 3.41 -10.47 7.22
N ALA A 155 3.75 -10.90 6.00
CA ALA A 155 3.32 -12.18 5.46
C ALA A 155 3.89 -13.37 6.26
N LEU A 156 5.15 -13.33 6.68
CA LEU A 156 5.74 -14.39 7.52
C LEU A 156 5.14 -14.38 8.94
N GLY A 157 5.09 -13.22 9.57
CA GLY A 157 4.56 -13.08 10.93
C GLY A 157 3.10 -13.50 11.04
N THR A 158 2.24 -13.04 10.13
CA THR A 158 0.82 -13.42 10.10
C THR A 158 0.63 -14.91 9.86
N ARG A 159 1.41 -15.52 8.97
CA ARG A 159 1.36 -16.98 8.76
C ARG A 159 1.72 -17.74 10.03
N ALA A 160 2.78 -17.34 10.73
CA ALA A 160 3.19 -17.99 11.97
C ALA A 160 2.16 -17.84 13.09
N LEU A 161 1.54 -16.66 13.23
CA LEU A 161 0.47 -16.41 14.21
C LEU A 161 -0.79 -17.22 13.94
N LEU A 162 -1.10 -17.44 12.67
CA LEU A 162 -2.30 -18.12 12.24
C LEU A 162 -2.08 -19.64 12.14
N GLY A 163 -0.89 -20.09 11.76
CA GLY A 163 -0.54 -21.53 11.67
C GLY A 163 -0.37 -22.22 13.01
N GLY A 164 -0.03 -21.49 14.08
CA GLY A 164 0.13 -22.02 15.44
C GLY A 164 -1.16 -22.45 16.15
N ARG A 165 -2.32 -22.20 15.56
CA ARG A 165 -3.65 -22.53 16.13
C ARG A 165 -4.22 -23.89 15.72
N GLY A 166 -3.53 -24.66 14.91
CA GLY A 166 -3.97 -26.00 14.54
C GLY A 166 -2.84 -26.78 13.91
N ARG A 167 -2.58 -27.96 14.43
CA ARG A 167 -1.63 -28.96 13.89
C ARG A 167 -2.05 -29.54 12.54
N SER A 168 -2.91 -28.85 11.82
CA SER A 168 -3.32 -29.15 10.45
C SER A 168 -2.88 -28.00 9.58
N GLY A 169 -1.80 -28.21 8.83
CA GLY A 169 -1.02 -27.21 8.08
C GLY A 169 -1.71 -26.56 6.89
N SER A 170 -2.95 -26.10 7.04
CA SER A 170 -3.60 -25.30 6.02
C SER A 170 -3.83 -23.88 6.53
N VAL A 171 -3.41 -22.89 5.72
CA VAL A 171 -3.82 -21.47 5.83
C VAL A 171 -5.36 -21.36 5.97
N ASP A 172 -6.06 -22.42 5.69
CA ASP A 172 -7.50 -22.60 5.77
C ASP A 172 -8.08 -22.60 7.22
N GLY A 173 -7.32 -23.03 8.23
CA GLY A 173 -7.73 -22.93 9.63
C GLY A 173 -7.56 -21.53 10.21
N ALA A 174 -6.65 -20.78 9.63
CA ALA A 174 -6.22 -19.48 10.12
C ALA A 174 -7.14 -18.33 9.69
N LEU A 175 -7.83 -18.49 8.57
CA LEU A 175 -8.83 -17.54 8.06
C LEU A 175 -10.27 -17.94 8.45
N ARG A 176 -10.44 -18.81 9.46
CA ARG A 176 -11.74 -18.90 10.13
C ARG A 176 -11.91 -17.65 10.98
N PRO A 177 -12.78 -16.69 10.59
CA PRO A 177 -13.10 -15.59 11.46
C PRO A 177 -13.67 -16.14 12.77
N PRO A 178 -13.41 -15.48 13.91
CA PRO A 178 -14.20 -15.73 15.10
C PRO A 178 -15.64 -15.26 14.78
N GLY A 179 -16.50 -16.21 14.41
CA GLY A 179 -17.86 -15.93 13.96
C GLY A 179 -18.25 -16.77 12.75
N SER A 180 -19.53 -16.80 12.42
CA SER A 180 -20.04 -17.46 11.22
C SER A 180 -19.44 -16.86 9.96
N VAL A 181 -19.40 -17.61 8.85
CA VAL A 181 -19.03 -17.12 7.51
C VAL A 181 -19.85 -15.88 7.16
N ASP A 182 -21.10 -15.82 7.59
CA ASP A 182 -21.99 -14.66 7.43
C ASP A 182 -21.45 -13.40 8.10
N GLY A 183 -20.80 -13.51 9.27
CA GLY A 183 -20.14 -12.38 9.93
C GLY A 183 -18.98 -11.81 9.09
N ALA A 184 -18.14 -12.68 8.53
CA ALA A 184 -17.04 -12.25 7.65
C ALA A 184 -17.55 -11.60 6.35
N LEU A 185 -18.64 -12.12 5.79
CA LEU A 185 -19.28 -11.53 4.60
C LEU A 185 -19.88 -10.15 4.90
N ARG A 186 -20.54 -9.99 6.04
CA ARG A 186 -21.08 -8.69 6.48
C ARG A 186 -19.97 -7.65 6.68
N ILE A 187 -18.89 -8.02 7.39
CA ILE A 187 -17.72 -7.13 7.57
C ILE A 187 -17.13 -6.76 6.21
N GLY A 188 -17.00 -7.71 5.29
CA GLY A 188 -16.52 -7.45 3.93
C GLY A 188 -17.41 -6.46 3.18
N TRP A 189 -18.71 -6.52 3.36
CA TRP A 189 -19.64 -5.60 2.71
C TRP A 189 -19.52 -4.17 3.26
N TYR A 190 -19.49 -4.00 4.60
CA TYR A 190 -19.28 -2.68 5.22
C TYR A 190 -17.91 -2.11 4.87
N ALA A 191 -16.86 -2.93 4.91
CA ALA A 191 -15.52 -2.50 4.52
C ALA A 191 -15.47 -2.05 3.05
N THR A 192 -16.15 -2.76 2.14
CA THR A 192 -16.27 -2.35 0.74
C THR A 192 -17.03 -1.03 0.61
N ALA A 193 -18.11 -0.83 1.37
CA ALA A 193 -18.86 0.42 1.35
C ALA A 193 -17.99 1.62 1.77
N VAL A 194 -17.22 1.49 2.84
CA VAL A 194 -16.27 2.51 3.28
C VAL A 194 -15.16 2.73 2.25
N ALA A 195 -14.59 1.64 1.70
CA ALA A 195 -13.53 1.71 0.69
C ALA A 195 -13.99 2.31 -0.65
N VAL A 196 -15.30 2.39 -0.88
CA VAL A 196 -15.91 3.07 -2.03
C VAL A 196 -16.28 4.53 -1.67
N ALA A 197 -16.83 4.77 -0.48
CA ALA A 197 -17.32 6.09 -0.09
C ALA A 197 -16.20 7.14 -0.05
N VAL A 198 -15.01 6.77 0.49
CA VAL A 198 -13.89 7.71 0.62
C VAL A 198 -13.38 8.20 -0.74
N PRO A 199 -13.01 7.34 -1.71
CA PRO A 199 -12.56 7.81 -3.02
C PRO A 199 -13.67 8.52 -3.82
N VAL A 200 -14.94 8.18 -3.63
CA VAL A 200 -16.07 8.92 -4.22
C VAL A 200 -16.13 10.32 -3.64
N PHE A 201 -16.02 10.48 -2.32
CA PHE A 201 -15.98 11.78 -1.67
C PHE A 201 -14.82 12.65 -2.20
N TYR A 202 -13.61 12.08 -2.30
CA TYR A 202 -12.47 12.74 -2.91
C TYR A 202 -12.77 13.18 -4.36
N ALA A 203 -13.34 12.30 -5.18
CA ALA A 203 -13.64 12.60 -6.57
C ALA A 203 -14.70 13.71 -6.70
N VAL A 204 -15.72 13.70 -5.85
CA VAL A 204 -16.77 14.77 -5.85
C VAL A 204 -16.16 16.14 -5.64
N THR A 205 -15.21 16.29 -4.69
CA THR A 205 -14.54 17.59 -4.49
C THR A 205 -13.74 18.00 -5.72
N ARG A 206 -12.95 17.11 -6.29
CA ARG A 206 -12.06 17.40 -7.43
C ARG A 206 -12.83 17.69 -8.74
N PHE A 207 -13.91 16.95 -9.01
CA PHE A 207 -14.76 17.23 -10.16
C PHE A 207 -15.62 18.49 -9.95
N GLY A 208 -16.09 18.75 -8.71
CA GLY A 208 -16.74 20.01 -8.38
C GLY A 208 -15.85 21.21 -8.74
N TRP A 209 -14.61 21.20 -8.32
CA TRP A 209 -13.65 22.28 -8.63
C TRP A 209 -13.37 22.43 -10.12
N LEU A 210 -13.23 21.32 -10.86
CA LEU A 210 -13.07 21.37 -12.31
C LEU A 210 -14.28 22.03 -13.00
N LEU A 211 -15.48 21.84 -12.45
CA LEU A 211 -16.73 22.41 -12.97
C LEU A 211 -17.01 23.83 -12.43
N GLY A 212 -16.08 24.43 -11.69
CA GLY A 212 -16.23 25.75 -11.11
C GLY A 212 -17.13 25.81 -9.86
N VAL A 213 -17.40 24.66 -9.23
CA VAL A 213 -18.18 24.58 -7.98
C VAL A 213 -17.23 24.47 -6.78
N PRO A 214 -17.24 25.43 -5.83
CA PRO A 214 -16.30 25.49 -4.71
C PRO A 214 -16.67 24.51 -3.58
N VAL A 215 -16.64 23.22 -3.86
CA VAL A 215 -17.01 22.17 -2.88
C VAL A 215 -16.02 22.14 -1.72
N GLY A 216 -16.41 22.71 -0.57
CA GLY A 216 -15.61 22.74 0.65
C GLY A 216 -14.41 23.69 0.62
N ILE A 217 -14.37 24.61 -0.33
CA ILE A 217 -13.36 25.65 -0.47
C ILE A 217 -14.03 26.99 -0.80
N SER A 218 -13.32 28.10 -0.63
CA SER A 218 -13.77 29.45 -1.02
C SER A 218 -13.67 29.66 -2.54
N ASP A 219 -14.46 30.63 -3.06
CA ASP A 219 -14.39 31.04 -4.47
C ASP A 219 -13.00 31.62 -4.81
N GLU A 220 -12.38 32.34 -3.87
CA GLU A 220 -11.06 32.92 -4.02
C GLU A 220 -9.99 31.82 -4.16
N PHE A 221 -10.06 30.81 -3.31
CA PHE A 221 -9.14 29.68 -3.39
C PHE A 221 -9.36 28.85 -4.67
N LEU A 222 -10.62 28.64 -5.09
CA LEU A 222 -10.93 27.98 -6.35
C LEU A 222 -10.31 28.71 -7.54
N ALA A 223 -10.41 30.04 -7.59
CA ALA A 223 -9.80 30.85 -8.63
C ALA A 223 -8.27 30.74 -8.61
N TYR A 224 -7.68 30.70 -7.41
CA TYR A 224 -6.22 30.54 -7.24
C TYR A 224 -5.70 29.20 -7.75
N ILE A 225 -6.43 28.10 -7.54
CA ILE A 225 -6.02 26.73 -7.96
C ILE A 225 -6.53 26.35 -9.36
N ALA A 226 -7.19 27.24 -10.09
CA ALA A 226 -7.90 26.92 -11.35
C ALA A 226 -7.02 26.16 -12.36
N GLU A 227 -5.74 26.52 -12.51
CA GLU A 227 -4.82 25.90 -13.46
C GLU A 227 -4.51 24.41 -13.11
N ILE A 228 -4.57 24.03 -11.83
CA ILE A 228 -4.26 22.67 -11.37
C ILE A 228 -5.50 21.79 -11.18
N THR A 229 -6.71 22.34 -11.29
CA THR A 229 -7.95 21.56 -11.12
C THR A 229 -8.08 20.38 -12.09
N PRO A 230 -7.62 20.45 -13.37
CA PRO A 230 -7.69 19.31 -14.28
C PRO A 230 -6.84 18.11 -13.80
N ILE A 231 -5.68 18.39 -13.20
CA ILE A 231 -4.81 17.35 -12.63
C ILE A 231 -5.50 16.67 -11.45
N GLY A 232 -6.11 17.48 -10.56
CA GLY A 232 -6.89 16.97 -9.42
C GLY A 232 -8.07 16.11 -9.88
N ALA A 233 -8.81 16.54 -10.90
CA ALA A 233 -9.92 15.78 -11.49
C ALA A 233 -9.44 14.47 -12.14
N GLY A 234 -8.29 14.46 -12.78
CA GLY A 234 -7.66 13.24 -13.30
C GLY A 234 -7.42 12.21 -12.19
N LEU A 235 -6.86 12.65 -11.05
CA LEU A 235 -6.69 11.79 -9.87
C LEU A 235 -8.04 11.33 -9.31
N GLY A 236 -9.06 12.21 -9.29
CA GLY A 236 -10.45 11.86 -8.94
C GLY A 236 -11.01 10.76 -9.84
N GLY A 237 -10.72 10.80 -11.13
CA GLY A 237 -11.10 9.76 -12.10
C GLY A 237 -10.45 8.41 -11.79
N VAL A 238 -9.16 8.40 -11.47
CA VAL A 238 -8.44 7.18 -11.04
C VAL A 238 -9.03 6.63 -9.74
N ALA A 239 -9.36 7.50 -8.78
CA ALA A 239 -10.00 7.11 -7.52
C ALA A 239 -11.38 6.49 -7.75
N LEU A 240 -12.21 7.04 -8.66
CA LEU A 240 -13.51 6.46 -9.05
C LEU A 240 -13.35 5.09 -9.73
N LEU A 241 -12.37 4.95 -10.62
CA LEU A 241 -12.06 3.64 -11.21
C LEU A 241 -11.72 2.62 -10.14
N GLY A 242 -10.89 3.00 -9.16
CA GLY A 242 -10.57 2.18 -7.99
C GLY A 242 -11.81 1.82 -7.17
N ALA A 243 -12.73 2.77 -6.97
CA ALA A 243 -14.00 2.54 -6.27
C ALA A 243 -14.87 1.52 -7.02
N VAL A 244 -15.02 1.66 -8.35
CA VAL A 244 -15.74 0.69 -9.18
C VAL A 244 -15.12 -0.70 -9.07
N LEU A 245 -13.80 -0.83 -9.23
CA LEU A 245 -13.11 -2.11 -9.09
C LEU A 245 -13.30 -2.72 -7.68
N THR A 246 -13.33 -1.88 -6.65
CA THR A 246 -13.56 -2.31 -5.26
C THR A 246 -14.94 -2.91 -5.06
N VAL A 247 -15.99 -2.39 -5.72
CA VAL A 247 -17.34 -2.99 -5.72
C VAL A 247 -17.31 -4.43 -6.25
N GLY A 248 -16.42 -4.74 -7.19
CA GLY A 248 -16.20 -6.10 -7.69
C GLY A 248 -15.82 -7.13 -6.62
N LEU A 249 -15.26 -6.69 -5.48
CA LEU A 249 -14.94 -7.59 -4.37
C LEU A 249 -16.19 -8.19 -3.70
N VAL A 250 -17.36 -7.59 -3.85
CA VAL A 250 -18.64 -8.05 -3.26
C VAL A 250 -19.68 -8.41 -4.31
N ARG A 251 -19.42 -8.14 -5.59
CA ARG A 251 -20.36 -8.39 -6.69
C ARG A 251 -19.91 -9.56 -7.57
N PRO A 252 -20.84 -10.30 -8.21
CA PRO A 252 -20.50 -11.45 -9.06
C PRO A 252 -19.63 -11.10 -10.28
N TRP A 253 -19.74 -9.89 -10.83
CA TRP A 253 -18.94 -9.47 -11.98
C TRP A 253 -17.44 -9.37 -11.67
N GLY A 254 -17.03 -9.21 -10.42
CA GLY A 254 -15.64 -9.31 -10.00
C GLY A 254 -15.09 -10.74 -9.92
N GLU A 255 -15.90 -11.75 -10.25
CA GLU A 255 -15.53 -13.17 -10.25
C GLU A 255 -15.34 -13.77 -11.63
N ILE A 256 -15.86 -13.09 -12.68
CA ILE A 256 -15.88 -13.55 -14.07
C ILE A 256 -15.41 -12.40 -14.96
N TRP A 257 -14.51 -12.67 -15.88
CA TRP A 257 -14.06 -11.68 -16.85
C TRP A 257 -15.21 -11.19 -17.73
N PRO A 258 -15.32 -9.89 -18.00
CA PRO A 258 -16.32 -9.34 -18.89
C PRO A 258 -16.29 -10.03 -20.26
N ARG A 259 -17.46 -10.35 -20.81
CA ARG A 259 -17.57 -11.11 -22.07
C ARG A 259 -16.97 -10.42 -23.30
N TRP A 260 -16.85 -9.08 -23.25
CA TRP A 260 -16.24 -8.29 -24.32
C TRP A 260 -14.71 -8.37 -24.35
N LEU A 261 -14.06 -8.96 -23.32
CA LEU A 261 -12.61 -9.05 -23.26
C LEU A 261 -12.11 -10.21 -24.14
N PRO A 262 -11.26 -9.92 -25.15
CA PRO A 262 -10.71 -10.98 -26.01
C PRO A 262 -9.93 -12.01 -25.17
N PHE A 263 -10.03 -13.29 -25.53
CA PHE A 263 -9.35 -14.45 -24.91
C PHE A 263 -9.71 -14.77 -23.45
N LEU A 264 -10.22 -13.81 -22.67
CA LEU A 264 -10.54 -13.98 -21.25
C LEU A 264 -12.05 -13.96 -20.96
N GLY A 265 -12.87 -13.41 -21.86
CA GLY A 265 -14.30 -13.20 -21.66
C GLY A 265 -15.04 -14.44 -21.17
N GLY A 266 -15.81 -14.31 -20.10
CA GLY A 266 -16.58 -15.39 -19.50
C GLY A 266 -15.78 -16.38 -18.64
N ARG A 267 -14.45 -16.30 -18.61
CA ARG A 267 -13.62 -17.17 -17.75
C ARG A 267 -13.63 -16.69 -16.30
N PRO A 268 -13.49 -17.61 -15.31
CA PRO A 268 -13.40 -17.22 -13.92
C PRO A 268 -12.10 -16.44 -13.64
N ILE A 269 -12.23 -15.33 -12.89
CA ILE A 269 -11.08 -14.55 -12.41
C ILE A 269 -10.43 -15.32 -11.27
N PRO A 270 -9.09 -15.56 -11.31
CA PRO A 270 -8.38 -16.15 -10.18
C PRO A 270 -8.56 -15.29 -8.92
N ALA A 271 -9.09 -15.86 -7.83
CA ALA A 271 -9.44 -15.09 -6.62
C ALA A 271 -8.27 -14.28 -6.02
N ARG A 272 -7.04 -14.71 -6.29
CA ARG A 272 -5.84 -14.00 -5.83
C ARG A 272 -5.63 -12.67 -6.56
N LEU A 273 -6.04 -12.56 -7.80
CA LEU A 273 -5.77 -11.36 -8.62
C LEU A 273 -6.47 -10.12 -8.04
N PRO A 274 -7.81 -10.04 -7.89
CA PRO A 274 -8.45 -8.86 -7.31
C PRO A 274 -8.03 -8.61 -5.86
N ALA A 275 -7.87 -9.66 -5.06
CA ALA A 275 -7.50 -9.52 -3.66
C ALA A 275 -6.09 -8.96 -3.47
N TYR A 276 -5.11 -9.48 -4.21
CA TYR A 276 -3.72 -9.01 -4.07
C TYR A 276 -3.52 -7.63 -4.71
N SER A 277 -4.25 -7.32 -5.80
CA SER A 277 -4.26 -5.95 -6.34
C SER A 277 -4.83 -4.96 -5.33
N ALA A 278 -5.96 -5.27 -4.69
CA ALA A 278 -6.56 -4.42 -3.66
C ALA A 278 -5.62 -4.26 -2.44
N LEU A 279 -4.99 -5.34 -1.97
CA LEU A 279 -3.99 -5.28 -0.90
C LEU A 279 -2.78 -4.42 -1.31
N ALA A 280 -2.25 -4.60 -2.52
CA ALA A 280 -1.11 -3.82 -3.00
C ALA A 280 -1.41 -2.31 -3.05
N VAL A 281 -2.64 -1.93 -3.38
CA VAL A 281 -3.10 -0.53 -3.41
C VAL A 281 -3.40 -0.02 -2.00
N SER A 282 -3.86 -0.87 -1.08
CA SER A 282 -4.22 -0.47 0.29
C SER A 282 -3.03 0.09 1.08
N PHE A 283 -1.82 -0.48 0.91
CA PHE A 283 -0.62 -0.02 1.62
C PHE A 283 -0.23 1.42 1.27
N PRO A 284 0.02 1.78 0.00
CA PRO A 284 0.42 3.14 -0.35
C PRO A 284 -0.67 4.18 -0.03
N ILE A 285 -1.96 3.84 -0.14
CA ILE A 285 -3.04 4.74 0.25
C ILE A 285 -3.03 4.99 1.76
N THR A 286 -2.92 3.92 2.58
CA THR A 286 -2.82 4.06 4.05
C THR A 286 -1.61 4.90 4.43
N SER A 287 -0.47 4.62 3.84
CA SER A 287 0.80 5.29 4.11
C SER A 287 0.75 6.77 3.76
N ALA A 288 0.28 7.11 2.56
CA ALA A 288 0.09 8.49 2.12
C ALA A 288 -0.88 9.25 3.06
N GLY A 289 -2.00 8.63 3.41
CA GLY A 289 -2.96 9.24 4.34
C GLY A 289 -2.38 9.46 5.74
N LEU A 290 -1.62 8.51 6.28
CA LEU A 290 -0.92 8.69 7.57
C LEU A 290 0.12 9.80 7.50
N MET A 291 0.80 9.97 6.37
CA MET A 291 1.67 11.12 6.14
C MET A 291 0.90 12.44 6.22
N TYR A 292 -0.24 12.55 5.52
CA TYR A 292 -1.08 13.76 5.58
C TYR A 292 -1.58 14.05 6.98
N VAL A 293 -2.09 13.03 7.70
CA VAL A 293 -2.53 13.17 9.10
C VAL A 293 -1.39 13.68 9.98
N ARG A 294 -0.20 13.09 9.86
CA ARG A 294 0.97 13.49 10.65
C ARG A 294 1.37 14.94 10.37
N ARG A 295 1.48 15.35 9.11
CA ARG A 295 1.83 16.71 8.73
C ARG A 295 0.81 17.73 9.23
N LYS A 296 -0.48 17.42 9.11
CA LYS A 296 -1.54 18.29 9.65
C LYS A 296 -1.44 18.45 11.16
N LEU A 297 -1.17 17.36 11.90
CA LEU A 297 -0.98 17.41 13.35
C LEU A 297 0.29 18.14 13.78
N SER A 298 1.32 18.16 12.94
CA SER A 298 2.56 18.93 13.17
C SER A 298 2.43 20.41 12.80
N GLY A 299 1.26 20.86 12.32
CA GLY A 299 1.06 22.25 11.88
C GLY A 299 1.74 22.59 10.56
N GLU A 300 2.18 21.56 9.80
CA GLU A 300 2.77 21.76 8.48
C GLU A 300 1.70 22.07 7.45
N ARG A 301 2.03 22.93 6.48
CA ARG A 301 1.15 23.24 5.35
C ARG A 301 0.94 22.03 4.45
N LEU A 302 -0.31 21.84 4.04
CA LEU A 302 -0.72 20.77 3.13
C LEU A 302 -1.31 21.39 1.86
N GLY A 303 -0.60 21.29 0.75
CA GLY A 303 -1.05 21.83 -0.52
C GLY A 303 -0.59 23.26 -0.81
N PRO A 304 -1.24 23.96 -1.75
CA PRO A 304 -0.98 25.36 -2.09
C PRO A 304 -1.18 26.31 -0.91
N ASP A 305 -0.64 27.53 -1.00
CA ASP A 305 -0.83 28.56 0.01
C ASP A 305 -2.35 28.83 0.23
N GLY A 306 -2.77 28.93 1.50
CA GLY A 306 -4.17 29.08 1.87
C GLY A 306 -4.99 27.78 1.96
N ALA A 307 -4.45 26.64 1.54
CA ALA A 307 -5.16 25.36 1.61
C ALA A 307 -5.46 24.92 3.05
N GLU A 308 -4.70 25.39 4.02
CA GLU A 308 -4.88 25.07 5.45
C GLU A 308 -6.24 25.49 6.00
N ASP A 309 -6.84 26.57 5.46
CA ASP A 309 -8.15 27.10 5.87
C ASP A 309 -9.32 26.47 5.09
N GLU A 310 -9.01 25.69 4.05
CA GLU A 310 -9.97 25.11 3.10
C GLU A 310 -10.22 23.63 3.38
N LEU A 311 -11.33 23.30 4.06
CA LEU A 311 -11.66 21.92 4.45
C LEU A 311 -11.65 20.94 3.28
N GLY A 312 -12.18 21.31 2.13
CA GLY A 312 -12.22 20.46 0.93
C GLY A 312 -10.84 20.17 0.35
N ALA A 313 -9.83 21.00 0.68
CA ALA A 313 -8.49 20.85 0.17
C ALA A 313 -7.68 19.74 0.88
N TRP A 314 -7.99 19.45 2.16
CA TRP A 314 -7.19 18.49 2.95
C TRP A 314 -8.00 17.38 3.62
N LEU A 315 -9.30 17.59 3.92
CA LEU A 315 -10.11 16.61 4.63
C LEU A 315 -10.25 15.27 3.88
N PRO A 316 -10.42 15.22 2.55
CA PRO A 316 -10.49 13.95 1.83
C PRO A 316 -9.25 13.09 2.01
N GLU A 317 -8.07 13.70 2.05
CA GLU A 317 -6.78 13.01 2.24
C GLU A 317 -6.62 12.47 3.67
N MET A 318 -7.20 13.14 4.68
CA MET A 318 -7.23 12.64 6.05
C MET A 318 -8.01 11.32 6.19
N LEU A 319 -8.90 11.02 5.26
CA LEU A 319 -9.68 9.78 5.25
C LEU A 319 -8.97 8.62 4.53
N TRP A 320 -7.83 8.85 3.89
CA TRP A 320 -7.11 7.80 3.17
C TRP A 320 -6.61 6.63 4.04
N PRO A 321 -6.20 6.81 5.32
CA PRO A 321 -5.90 5.67 6.18
C PRO A 321 -7.12 4.76 6.39
N LEU A 322 -8.30 5.36 6.53
CA LEU A 322 -9.55 4.62 6.64
C LEU A 322 -9.88 3.88 5.33
N TRP A 323 -9.70 4.55 4.17
CA TRP A 323 -9.85 3.92 2.86
C TRP A 323 -8.94 2.70 2.68
N GLY A 324 -7.63 2.87 2.91
CA GLY A 324 -6.67 1.79 2.74
C GLY A 324 -6.94 0.61 3.69
N ALA A 325 -7.23 0.87 4.97
CA ALA A 325 -7.59 -0.16 5.93
C ALA A 325 -8.87 -0.91 5.53
N ALA A 326 -9.91 -0.18 5.12
CA ALA A 326 -11.17 -0.77 4.67
C ALA A 326 -10.97 -1.61 3.39
N LEU A 327 -10.15 -1.14 2.44
CA LEU A 327 -9.82 -1.88 1.23
C LEU A 327 -9.08 -3.19 1.54
N ALA A 328 -8.14 -3.18 2.49
CA ALA A 328 -7.46 -4.39 2.94
C ALA A 328 -8.43 -5.40 3.56
N VAL A 329 -9.34 -4.94 4.42
CA VAL A 329 -10.37 -5.80 5.03
C VAL A 329 -11.31 -6.37 3.96
N ALA A 330 -11.75 -5.57 3.00
CA ALA A 330 -12.61 -6.01 1.88
C ALA A 330 -11.90 -7.08 1.03
N ALA A 331 -10.62 -6.90 0.72
CA ALA A 331 -9.82 -7.87 -0.02
C ALA A 331 -9.66 -9.21 0.71
N LEU A 332 -9.45 -9.18 2.03
CA LEU A 332 -9.37 -10.39 2.84
C LEU A 332 -10.72 -11.10 2.93
N ALA A 333 -11.81 -10.37 3.13
CA ALA A 333 -13.16 -10.91 3.13
C ALA A 333 -13.54 -11.56 1.79
N TYR A 334 -13.14 -10.95 0.66
CA TYR A 334 -13.30 -11.54 -0.67
C TYR A 334 -12.58 -12.89 -0.79
N LEU A 335 -11.34 -13.01 -0.28
CA LEU A 335 -10.63 -14.31 -0.29
C LEU A 335 -11.36 -15.37 0.53
N VAL A 336 -11.90 -15.01 1.70
CA VAL A 336 -12.70 -15.93 2.54
C VAL A 336 -13.93 -16.39 1.76
N ARG A 337 -14.68 -15.46 1.17
CA ARG A 337 -15.88 -15.76 0.36
C ARG A 337 -15.58 -16.72 -0.79
N ARG A 338 -14.53 -16.43 -1.58
CA ARG A 338 -14.15 -17.25 -2.75
C ARG A 338 -13.72 -18.67 -2.37
N ARG A 339 -13.08 -18.83 -1.22
CA ARG A 339 -12.71 -20.16 -0.71
C ARG A 339 -13.93 -20.96 -0.24
N HIS A 340 -14.88 -20.30 0.39
CA HIS A 340 -16.12 -20.95 0.82
C HIS A 340 -16.92 -21.47 -0.38
N LEU A 341 -17.09 -20.65 -1.41
CA LEU A 341 -17.77 -21.04 -2.65
C LEU A 341 -17.07 -22.20 -3.38
N ALA A 342 -15.74 -22.28 -3.31
CA ALA A 342 -14.98 -23.37 -3.94
C ALA A 342 -15.10 -24.70 -3.19
N ARG A 343 -15.50 -24.71 -1.90
CA ARG A 343 -15.69 -25.92 -1.09
C ARG A 343 -17.12 -26.45 -1.16
N GLY A 344 -18.06 -25.63 -1.57
CA GLY A 344 -19.48 -26.00 -1.69
C GLY A 344 -19.87 -26.52 -3.10
N ARG A 345 -18.89 -26.58 -4.01
CA ARG A 345 -18.99 -27.21 -5.33
C ARG A 345 -18.21 -28.51 -5.38
#